data_46af8231fa4ec18e209cbfb938cb0f94
#
_entry.id   46af8231fa4ec18e209cbfb938cb0f94
#
_cell.length_a   1.000
_cell.length_b   1.000
_cell.length_c   1.000
_cell.angle_alpha   90.00
_cell.angle_beta   90.00
_cell.angle_gamma   90.00
#
_symmetry.space_group_name_H-M   'P 1'
#
loop_
_entity.id
_entity.type
_entity.pdbx_description
1 polymer ?
#
loop_
_entity_poly.entity_id
_entity_poly.type
_entity_poly.pdbx_seq_one_letter_code
_entity_poly.pdbx_strand_id
1 'polypeptide(L)' 'MKITLYYCGETFDLEGGEAKALVRQLENQEYPGLVTVKTSSGELTVNLTETTSFALHRRRSMRIM' A
#
# COMPACT_ATOMS: atom_id res chain seq x y z
N MET A 1 -10.40 1.71 -7.54
CA MET A 1 -8.93 1.80 -7.63
C MET A 1 -8.30 0.72 -6.76
N LYS A 2 -7.45 -0.10 -7.34
CA LYS A 2 -6.73 -1.13 -6.59
C LYS A 2 -5.33 -0.65 -6.25
N ILE A 3 -4.89 -0.98 -5.05
CA ILE A 3 -3.55 -0.63 -4.58
C ILE A 3 -2.85 -1.94 -4.24
N THR A 4 -1.70 -2.16 -4.86
CA THR A 4 -0.88 -3.33 -4.61
C THR A 4 0.40 -2.90 -3.91
N LEU A 5 0.69 -3.52 -2.78
CA LEU A 5 1.93 -3.29 -2.05
C LEU A 5 2.92 -4.39 -2.38
N TYR A 6 4.12 -4.01 -2.81
CA TYR A 6 5.25 -4.90 -3.02
C TYR A 6 6.19 -4.73 -1.82
N TYR A 7 6.35 -5.77 -1.05
CA TYR A 7 7.11 -5.69 0.18
C TYR A 7 7.88 -6.99 0.39
N CYS A 8 9.19 -6.89 0.52
CA CYS A 8 10.06 -8.04 0.74
C CYS A 8 9.86 -9.17 -0.27
N GLY A 9 9.68 -8.80 -1.54
CA GLY A 9 9.51 -9.79 -2.61
C GLY A 9 8.12 -10.38 -2.73
N GLU A 10 7.18 -9.96 -1.89
CA GLU A 10 5.81 -10.43 -1.93
C GLU A 10 4.86 -9.31 -2.32
N THR A 11 3.67 -9.66 -2.80
CA THR A 11 2.66 -8.70 -3.20
C THR A 11 1.41 -8.86 -2.37
N PHE A 12 0.80 -7.73 -2.01
CA PHE A 12 -0.42 -7.71 -1.19
C PHE A 12 -1.40 -6.71 -1.79
N ASP A 13 -2.63 -7.16 -2.01
CA ASP A 13 -3.69 -6.27 -2.47
C ASP A 13 -4.32 -5.59 -1.28
N LEU A 14 -4.18 -4.27 -1.20
CA LEU A 14 -4.68 -3.49 -0.07
C LEU A 14 -6.13 -3.08 -0.30
N GLU A 15 -6.90 -3.03 0.78
CA GLU A 15 -8.32 -2.68 0.74
C GLU A 15 -8.62 -1.52 1.68
N GLY A 16 -9.73 -0.83 1.36
CA GLY A 16 -10.30 0.19 2.22
C GLY A 16 -9.65 1.55 2.12
N GLY A 17 -10.20 2.48 2.88
CA GLY A 17 -9.72 3.86 2.89
C GLY A 17 -8.34 4.01 3.53
N GLU A 18 -7.96 3.04 4.36
CA GLU A 18 -6.65 3.04 5.00
C GLU A 18 -5.52 3.00 3.97
N ALA A 19 -5.72 2.27 2.88
CA ALA A 19 -4.71 2.17 1.83
C ALA A 19 -4.49 3.52 1.16
N LYS A 20 -5.56 4.27 0.92
CA LYS A 20 -5.43 5.61 0.33
C LYS A 20 -4.72 6.57 1.27
N ALA A 21 -5.03 6.49 2.55
CA ALA A 21 -4.38 7.34 3.54
C ALA A 21 -2.88 7.03 3.61
N LEU A 22 -2.53 5.74 3.56
CA LEU A 22 -1.14 5.32 3.56
C LEU A 22 -0.40 5.82 2.33
N VAL A 23 -1.02 5.69 1.16
CA VAL A 23 -0.40 6.17 -0.08
C VAL A 23 -0.12 7.66 -0.01
N ARG A 24 -1.10 8.44 0.48
CA ARG A 24 -0.94 9.89 0.61
C ARG A 24 0.19 10.23 1.57
N GLN A 25 0.27 9.51 2.67
CA GLN A 25 1.32 9.73 3.65
C GLN A 25 2.70 9.48 3.04
N LEU A 26 2.83 8.39 2.30
CA LEU A 26 4.12 8.04 1.66
C LEU A 26 4.46 8.99 0.52
N GLU A 27 3.46 9.50 -0.21
CA GLU A 27 3.70 10.50 -1.24
C GLU A 27 4.28 11.78 -0.66
N ASN A 28 3.92 12.11 0.57
CA ASN A 28 4.46 13.26 1.29
C ASN A 28 5.78 12.94 1.97
N GLN A 29 6.35 11.78 1.71
CA GLN A 29 7.61 11.32 2.29
C GLN A 29 7.54 11.20 3.81
N GLU A 30 6.37 10.86 4.31
CA GLU A 30 6.17 10.58 5.73
C GLU A 30 6.14 9.06 5.89
N TYR A 31 7.10 8.52 6.63
CA TYR A 31 7.22 7.08 6.79
C TYR A 31 6.67 6.68 8.16
N PRO A 32 5.57 5.93 8.21
CA PRO A 32 4.88 5.66 9.47
C PRO A 32 5.59 4.65 10.38
N GLY A 33 6.58 3.93 9.86
CA GLY A 33 7.18 2.84 10.61
C GLY A 33 6.25 1.62 10.59
N LEU A 34 5.94 1.10 11.76
CA LEU A 34 5.08 -0.07 11.85
C LEU A 34 3.62 0.32 11.58
N VAL A 35 3.02 -0.32 10.59
CA VAL A 35 1.65 -0.02 10.19
C VAL A 35 0.90 -1.30 9.86
N THR A 36 -0.38 -1.35 10.19
CA THR A 36 -1.25 -2.49 9.88
C THR A 36 -2.28 -2.03 8.85
N VAL A 37 -2.38 -2.77 7.75
CA VAL A 37 -3.34 -2.47 6.69
C VAL A 37 -4.17 -3.70 6.40
N LYS A 38 -5.37 -3.47 5.86
CA LYS A 38 -6.24 -4.56 5.44
C LYS A 38 -5.92 -4.96 4.02
N THR A 39 -5.83 -6.26 3.81
CA THR A 39 -5.59 -6.84 2.50
C THR A 39 -6.73 -7.77 2.13
N SER A 40 -6.72 -8.26 0.90
CA SER A 40 -7.73 -9.21 0.44
C SER A 40 -7.70 -10.52 1.21
N SER A 41 -6.59 -10.85 1.85
CA SER A 41 -6.44 -12.10 2.60
C SER A 41 -6.41 -11.92 4.11
N GLY A 42 -6.63 -10.70 4.61
CA GLY A 42 -6.64 -10.42 6.05
C GLY A 42 -5.92 -9.13 6.38
N GLU A 43 -5.26 -9.11 7.52
CA GLU A 43 -4.50 -7.95 7.95
C GLU A 43 -3.01 -8.18 7.76
N LEU A 44 -2.32 -7.13 7.35
CA LEU A 44 -0.87 -7.16 7.14
C LEU A 44 -0.22 -6.06 7.97
N THR A 45 0.75 -6.43 8.78
CA THR A 45 1.55 -5.46 9.53
C THR A 45 2.93 -5.40 8.92
N VAL A 46 3.34 -4.21 8.51
CA VAL A 46 4.63 -3.99 7.86
C VAL A 46 5.35 -2.82 8.50
N ASN A 47 6.66 -2.79 8.34
CA ASN A 47 7.48 -1.69 8.81
C ASN A 47 7.94 -0.88 7.62
N LEU A 48 7.31 0.28 7.39
CA LEU A 48 7.59 1.14 6.26
C LEU A 48 8.42 2.34 6.71
N THR A 49 9.70 2.28 6.41
CA THR A 49 10.62 3.39 6.68
C THR A 49 11.28 3.80 5.38
N GLU A 50 12.03 4.90 5.39
CA GLU A 50 12.71 5.34 4.18
C GLU A 50 13.80 4.38 3.70
N THR A 51 14.23 3.45 4.56
CA THR A 51 15.21 2.44 4.18
C THR A 51 14.59 1.10 3.83
N THR A 52 13.27 0.98 4.00
CA THR A 52 12.56 -0.25 3.69
C THR A 52 12.33 -0.36 2.18
N SER A 53 12.64 -1.53 1.61
CA SER A 53 12.40 -1.76 0.20
C SER A 53 10.94 -2.12 -0.02
N PHE A 54 10.17 -1.22 -0.60
CA PHE A 54 8.76 -1.45 -0.91
C PHE A 54 8.34 -0.58 -2.09
N ALA A 55 7.20 -0.92 -2.68
CA ALA A 55 6.59 -0.12 -3.73
C ALA A 55 5.07 -0.26 -3.65
N LEU A 56 4.38 0.81 -3.97
CA LEU A 56 2.93 0.83 -4.03
C LEU A 56 2.51 1.11 -5.47
N HIS A 57 1.63 0.27 -5.99
CA HIS A 57 1.13 0.42 -7.34
C HIS A 57 -0.37 0.64 -7.29
N ARG A 58 -0.82 1.78 -7.79
CA ARG A 58 -2.24 2.10 -7.90
C ARG A 58 -2.71 1.79 -9.30
N ARG A 59 -3.69 0.92 -9.39
CA ARG A 59 -4.29 0.59 -10.67
C ARG A 59 -5.53 1.43 -10.88
N ARG A 60 -5.61 2.01 -12.05
CA ARG A 60 -6.81 2.72 -12.47
C ARG A 60 -7.66 1.77 -13.29
N SER A 61 -8.96 1.77 -12.99
CA SER A 61 -9.90 1.10 -13.87
C SER A 61 -9.98 1.91 -15.14
N MET A 62 -9.61 1.32 -16.25
CA MET A 62 -9.80 1.96 -17.54
C MET A 62 -11.17 1.55 -18.06
N ARG A 63 -12.01 2.54 -18.27
CA ARG A 63 -13.30 2.31 -18.84
C ARG A 63 -13.25 2.70 -20.30
N ILE A 64 -13.43 1.73 -21.16
CA ILE A 64 -13.46 1.94 -22.58
C ILE A 64 -14.91 2.09 -22.99
N MET A 65 -15.22 3.16 -23.65
CA MET A 65 -16.57 3.42 -24.11
C MET A 65 -16.71 3.22 -25.56
#